data_d4605e98f1bd76e9f98e9b53ac759f93
#
_entry.id   d4605e98f1bd76e9f98e9b53ac759f93
#
_cell.length_a   1.000
_cell.length_b   1.000
_cell.length_c   1.000
_cell.angle_alpha   90.00
_cell.angle_beta   90.00
_cell.angle_gamma   90.00
#
_symmetry.space_group_name_H-M   'P 1'
#
loop_
_entity.id
_entity.type
_entity.pdbx_description
1 polymer ?
#
loop_
_entity_poly.entity_id
_entity_poly.type
_entity_poly.pdbx_seq_one_letter_code
_entity_poly.pdbx_strand_id
1 'polypeptide(L)'
;METKINITTILKNKPKGTKLYSTVHGKCTFEAITDEIFKIHFCTSKFGLMQAGECTLIKFGNMFDDGECIIFPSKEMQDWSKFAWKKGDILVNRDKNIHLIFEKFIDDTYTIFAGKHCYEKDYRNEYNYERRFDNFKTEYFTLETGDAAQKYLKTIEEKLGGKLNRETLEIEKTQPEFKDGD
;
A
#
# COMPACT_ATOMS: atom_id res chain seq x y z
N MET A 1 -3.31 -16.18 19.20
CA MET A 1 -3.33 -16.77 17.84
C MET A 1 -3.00 -15.64 16.88
N GLU A 2 -1.86 -15.71 16.18
CA GLU A 2 -1.60 -14.79 15.08
C GLU A 2 -2.58 -15.06 13.96
N THR A 3 -3.33 -14.04 13.56
CA THR A 3 -4.28 -14.14 12.45
C THR A 3 -3.46 -14.24 11.16
N LYS A 4 -3.46 -15.41 10.51
CA LYS A 4 -2.79 -15.58 9.22
C LYS A 4 -3.41 -14.62 8.18
N ILE A 5 -2.57 -13.86 7.50
CA ILE A 5 -3.01 -12.91 6.47
C ILE A 5 -3.43 -13.68 5.22
N ASN A 6 -4.64 -13.40 4.72
CA ASN A 6 -5.11 -13.95 3.47
C ASN A 6 -4.51 -13.19 2.27
N ILE A 7 -3.49 -13.75 1.66
CA ILE A 7 -2.74 -13.16 0.54
C ILE A 7 -3.59 -13.07 -0.73
N THR A 8 -4.51 -14.00 -0.96
CA THR A 8 -5.37 -13.96 -2.14
C THR A 8 -6.25 -12.71 -2.14
N THR A 9 -6.73 -12.28 -0.98
CA THR A 9 -7.51 -11.03 -0.85
C THR A 9 -6.70 -9.80 -1.25
N ILE A 10 -5.42 -9.79 -0.92
CA ILE A 10 -4.50 -8.69 -1.28
C ILE A 10 -4.19 -8.72 -2.78
N LEU A 11 -3.84 -9.88 -3.31
CA LEU A 11 -3.45 -10.05 -4.71
C LEU A 11 -4.60 -9.84 -5.70
N LYS A 12 -5.87 -10.02 -5.31
CA LYS A 12 -7.03 -9.67 -6.15
C LYS A 12 -7.00 -8.23 -6.68
N ASN A 13 -6.37 -7.33 -5.93
CA ASN A 13 -6.26 -5.91 -6.28
C ASN A 13 -4.93 -5.56 -6.97
N LYS A 14 -4.11 -6.55 -7.30
CA LYS A 14 -2.82 -6.35 -7.95
C LYS A 14 -2.84 -6.88 -9.37
N PRO A 15 -2.18 -6.22 -10.32
CA PRO A 15 -2.14 -6.69 -11.69
C PRO A 15 -1.31 -7.98 -11.82
N LYS A 16 -1.66 -8.79 -12.83
CA LYS A 16 -0.80 -9.88 -13.29
C LYS A 16 0.60 -9.33 -13.61
N GLY A 17 1.64 -10.08 -13.28
CA GLY A 17 3.02 -9.64 -13.43
C GLY A 17 3.56 -8.84 -12.23
N THR A 18 2.75 -8.60 -11.19
CA THR A 18 3.23 -8.00 -9.93
C THR A 18 4.43 -8.78 -9.43
N LYS A 19 5.54 -8.06 -9.17
CA LYS A 19 6.79 -8.66 -8.68
C LYS A 19 6.61 -9.12 -7.24
N LEU A 20 7.08 -10.34 -6.97
CA LEU A 20 7.05 -10.99 -5.67
C LEU A 20 8.40 -11.69 -5.42
N TYR A 21 8.58 -12.20 -4.21
CA TYR A 21 9.75 -12.96 -3.81
C TYR A 21 9.34 -14.24 -3.09
N SER A 22 9.87 -15.37 -3.54
CA SER A 22 9.73 -16.67 -2.88
C SER A 22 11.04 -17.06 -2.20
N THR A 23 10.96 -17.55 -0.96
CA THR A 23 12.12 -18.09 -0.24
C THR A 23 12.70 -19.34 -0.91
N VAL A 24 11.87 -20.04 -1.70
CA VAL A 24 12.26 -21.28 -2.42
C VAL A 24 12.74 -20.98 -3.84
N HIS A 25 12.03 -20.10 -4.55
CA HIS A 25 12.26 -19.84 -5.99
C HIS A 25 12.95 -18.51 -6.29
N GLY A 26 13.15 -17.65 -5.29
CA GLY A 26 13.70 -16.30 -5.48
C GLY A 26 12.68 -15.34 -6.11
N LYS A 27 13.14 -14.48 -7.03
CA LYS A 27 12.26 -13.52 -7.72
C LYS A 27 11.21 -14.25 -8.55
N CYS A 28 9.96 -13.83 -8.41
CA CYS A 28 8.82 -14.38 -9.13
C CYS A 28 7.78 -13.30 -9.44
N THR A 29 6.78 -13.65 -10.21
CA THR A 29 5.67 -12.77 -10.57
C THR A 29 4.34 -13.46 -10.30
N PHE A 30 3.36 -12.65 -9.90
CA PHE A 30 1.98 -13.10 -9.74
C PHE A 30 1.34 -13.36 -11.12
N GLU A 31 0.70 -14.54 -11.29
CA GLU A 31 0.11 -14.96 -12.55
C GLU A 31 -1.42 -15.01 -12.54
N ALA A 32 -1.98 -15.73 -11.58
CA ALA A 32 -3.42 -15.96 -11.53
C ALA A 32 -3.87 -16.23 -10.10
N ILE A 33 -5.16 -16.06 -9.85
CA ILE A 33 -5.75 -16.19 -8.52
C ILE A 33 -7.17 -16.74 -8.58
N THR A 34 -7.51 -17.52 -7.55
CA THR A 34 -8.87 -17.84 -7.13
C THR A 34 -9.06 -17.45 -5.67
N ASP A 35 -10.18 -17.77 -5.05
CA ASP A 35 -10.43 -17.42 -3.65
C ASP A 35 -9.50 -18.14 -2.66
N GLU A 36 -9.06 -19.37 -3.00
CA GLU A 36 -8.29 -20.23 -2.11
C GLU A 36 -6.83 -20.38 -2.51
N ILE A 37 -6.51 -20.18 -3.79
CA ILE A 37 -5.16 -20.42 -4.32
C ILE A 37 -4.74 -19.29 -5.27
N PHE A 38 -3.42 -19.12 -5.39
CA PHE A 38 -2.84 -18.27 -6.43
C PHE A 38 -1.61 -18.92 -7.05
N LYS A 39 -1.28 -18.49 -8.27
CA LYS A 39 -0.14 -18.97 -9.02
C LYS A 39 0.93 -17.91 -9.15
N ILE A 40 2.16 -18.31 -9.04
CA ILE A 40 3.34 -17.52 -9.34
C ILE A 40 4.14 -18.14 -10.47
N HIS A 41 4.75 -17.30 -11.29
CA HIS A 41 5.76 -17.70 -12.27
C HIS A 41 7.13 -17.32 -11.76
N PHE A 42 8.11 -18.23 -11.88
CA PHE A 42 9.49 -17.97 -11.51
C PHE A 42 10.45 -18.34 -12.64
N CYS A 43 11.58 -17.63 -12.66
CA CYS A 43 12.69 -17.95 -13.55
C CYS A 43 13.98 -17.78 -12.74
N THR A 44 14.60 -18.88 -12.38
CA THR A 44 15.80 -18.90 -11.55
C THR A 44 16.96 -19.56 -12.29
N SER A 45 18.18 -19.11 -12.02
CA SER A 45 19.39 -19.78 -12.48
C SER A 45 20.00 -20.51 -11.29
N LYS A 46 20.06 -21.84 -11.37
CA LYS A 46 20.76 -22.69 -10.41
C LYS A 46 21.80 -23.50 -11.16
N PHE A 47 23.04 -23.50 -10.68
CA PHE A 47 24.16 -24.23 -11.29
C PHE A 47 24.37 -23.95 -12.79
N GLY A 48 24.13 -22.70 -13.23
CA GLY A 48 24.27 -22.31 -14.64
C GLY A 48 23.11 -22.76 -15.55
N LEU A 49 22.08 -23.41 -15.00
CA LEU A 49 20.90 -23.83 -15.74
C LEU A 49 19.72 -22.90 -15.38
N MET A 50 19.07 -22.37 -16.42
CA MET A 50 17.83 -21.61 -16.27
C MET A 50 16.67 -22.56 -15.97
N GLN A 51 16.02 -22.37 -14.85
CA GLN A 51 14.80 -23.07 -14.47
C GLN A 51 13.64 -22.07 -14.44
N ALA A 52 12.66 -22.29 -15.27
CA ALA A 52 11.43 -21.53 -15.28
C ALA A 52 10.24 -22.45 -14.99
N GLY A 53 9.26 -21.95 -14.28
CA GLY A 53 8.08 -22.76 -13.96
C GLY A 53 7.01 -21.96 -13.24
N GLU A 54 5.93 -22.66 -12.94
CA GLU A 54 4.83 -22.14 -12.14
C GLU A 54 4.75 -22.89 -10.81
N CYS A 55 4.38 -22.19 -9.76
CA CYS A 55 4.07 -22.76 -8.48
C CYS A 55 2.68 -22.29 -8.05
N THR A 56 1.88 -23.21 -7.55
CA THR A 56 0.57 -22.93 -6.96
C THR A 56 0.70 -22.89 -5.45
N LEU A 57 0.19 -21.83 -4.86
CA LEU A 57 0.21 -21.58 -3.42
C LEU A 57 -1.22 -21.44 -2.90
N ILE A 58 -1.46 -21.87 -1.68
CA ILE A 58 -2.74 -21.63 -1.01
C ILE A 58 -2.81 -20.21 -0.46
N LYS A 59 -3.97 -19.77 -0.06
CA LYS A 59 -4.29 -18.37 0.31
C LYS A 59 -3.39 -17.72 1.37
N PHE A 60 -2.64 -18.50 2.12
CA PHE A 60 -1.69 -18.00 3.14
C PHE A 60 -0.23 -18.00 2.66
N GLY A 61 0.01 -18.29 1.38
CA GLY A 61 1.35 -18.25 0.77
C GLY A 61 2.22 -19.47 1.02
N ASN A 62 1.65 -20.58 1.43
CA ASN A 62 2.30 -21.86 1.64
C ASN A 62 1.89 -22.86 0.55
N MET A 63 2.71 -23.90 0.36
CA MET A 63 2.43 -24.98 -0.60
C MET A 63 1.46 -26.04 -0.04
N PHE A 64 1.44 -26.19 1.28
CA PHE A 64 0.64 -27.19 2.01
C PHE A 64 -0.06 -26.53 3.18
N ASP A 65 -1.17 -27.07 3.65
CA ASP A 65 -2.04 -26.47 4.68
C ASP A 65 -1.34 -26.18 6.01
N ASP A 66 -0.33 -26.96 6.38
CA ASP A 66 0.46 -26.83 7.59
C ASP A 66 1.85 -26.19 7.36
N GLY A 67 2.12 -25.80 6.12
CA GLY A 67 3.41 -25.21 5.73
C GLY A 67 3.59 -23.75 6.17
N GLU A 68 4.84 -23.32 6.17
CA GLU A 68 5.19 -21.93 6.35
C GLU A 68 4.91 -21.10 5.09
N CYS A 69 4.67 -19.80 5.26
CA CYS A 69 4.57 -18.88 4.14
C CYS A 69 5.92 -18.77 3.43
N ILE A 70 5.96 -19.06 2.13
CA ILE A 70 7.17 -19.03 1.31
C ILE A 70 7.18 -17.88 0.29
N ILE A 71 6.17 -17.02 0.31
CA ILE A 71 6.01 -15.92 -0.64
C ILE A 71 5.84 -14.59 0.09
N PHE A 72 6.52 -13.57 -0.39
CA PHE A 72 6.53 -12.22 0.18
C PHE A 72 6.47 -11.16 -0.91
N PRO A 73 6.04 -9.94 -0.61
CA PRO A 73 6.09 -8.82 -1.55
C PRO A 73 7.47 -8.61 -2.16
N SER A 74 8.52 -8.60 -1.33
CA SER A 74 9.91 -8.61 -1.77
C SER A 74 10.80 -9.31 -0.74
N LYS A 75 12.08 -9.43 -1.03
CA LYS A 75 13.07 -9.95 -0.08
C LYS A 75 13.24 -9.02 1.12
N GLU A 76 13.20 -7.72 0.87
CA GLU A 76 13.41 -6.64 1.83
C GLU A 76 12.14 -6.30 2.61
N MET A 77 10.95 -6.49 2.00
CA MET A 77 9.66 -6.21 2.62
C MET A 77 8.80 -7.47 2.67
N GLN A 78 8.67 -8.04 3.85
CA GLN A 78 7.94 -9.29 4.07
C GLN A 78 6.55 -9.10 4.71
N ASP A 79 6.17 -7.87 4.98
CA ASP A 79 4.90 -7.51 5.60
C ASP A 79 3.79 -7.33 4.56
N TRP A 80 2.95 -8.33 4.40
CA TRP A 80 1.80 -8.30 3.52
C TRP A 80 0.77 -7.22 3.89
N SER A 81 0.67 -6.84 5.16
CA SER A 81 -0.28 -5.81 5.59
C SER A 81 0.09 -4.45 5.03
N LYS A 82 1.37 -4.16 4.93
CA LYS A 82 1.89 -2.93 4.31
C LYS A 82 1.77 -2.97 2.79
N PHE A 83 2.05 -4.12 2.17
CA PHE A 83 1.86 -4.29 0.73
C PHE A 83 0.39 -4.13 0.30
N ALA A 84 -0.55 -4.37 1.21
CA ALA A 84 -1.99 -4.20 0.99
C ALA A 84 -2.43 -2.72 0.94
N TRP A 85 -1.59 -1.76 1.29
CA TRP A 85 -1.96 -0.34 1.26
C TRP A 85 -2.47 0.08 -0.10
N LYS A 86 -3.50 0.91 -0.09
CA LYS A 86 -4.18 1.43 -1.28
C LYS A 86 -4.03 2.94 -1.36
N LYS A 87 -4.04 3.46 -2.57
CA LYS A 87 -4.08 4.90 -2.79
C LYS A 87 -5.21 5.54 -1.98
N GLY A 88 -4.90 6.61 -1.26
CA GLY A 88 -5.82 7.29 -0.36
C GLY A 88 -5.87 6.74 1.08
N ASP A 89 -5.14 5.68 1.40
CA ASP A 89 -5.02 5.21 2.78
C ASP A 89 -4.27 6.22 3.63
N ILE A 90 -4.72 6.39 4.87
CA ILE A 90 -4.04 7.23 5.85
C ILE A 90 -2.99 6.39 6.56
N LEU A 91 -1.76 6.86 6.52
CA LEU A 91 -0.63 6.24 7.21
C LEU A 91 -0.16 7.14 8.34
N VAL A 92 0.33 6.53 9.41
CA VAL A 92 0.91 7.21 10.55
C VAL A 92 2.29 6.64 10.87
N ASN A 93 3.24 7.50 11.25
CA ASN A 93 4.55 7.07 11.70
C ASN A 93 4.50 6.47 13.13
N ARG A 94 5.59 5.84 13.55
CA ARG A 94 5.69 5.19 14.88
C ARG A 94 5.36 6.13 16.04
N ASP A 95 5.79 7.39 15.96
CA ASP A 95 5.59 8.39 17.02
C ASP A 95 4.20 9.02 16.96
N LYS A 96 3.36 8.62 16.00
CA LYS A 96 2.00 9.13 15.76
C LYS A 96 1.91 10.64 15.58
N ASN A 97 2.99 11.29 15.18
CA ASN A 97 3.06 12.74 14.98
C ASN A 97 3.06 13.16 13.50
N ILE A 98 3.25 12.20 12.58
CA ILE A 98 3.21 12.44 11.13
C ILE A 98 2.17 11.55 10.51
N HIS A 99 1.17 12.16 9.87
CA HIS A 99 0.19 11.45 9.05
C HIS A 99 0.43 11.75 7.57
N LEU A 100 0.28 10.76 6.74
CA LEU A 100 0.43 10.83 5.30
C LEU A 100 -0.77 10.18 4.62
N ILE A 101 -1.06 10.61 3.39
CA ILE A 101 -1.99 9.91 2.51
C ILE A 101 -1.15 9.13 1.51
N PHE A 102 -1.25 7.81 1.54
CA PHE A 102 -0.49 6.91 0.67
C PHE A 102 -0.88 7.11 -0.80
N GLU A 103 0.09 7.19 -1.68
CA GLU A 103 -0.12 7.26 -3.12
C GLU A 103 0.25 5.94 -3.81
N LYS A 104 1.51 5.55 -3.73
CA LYS A 104 2.04 4.34 -4.37
C LYS A 104 3.43 3.99 -3.84
N PHE A 105 3.82 2.75 -3.98
CA PHE A 105 5.23 2.38 -3.88
C PHE A 105 6.00 2.90 -5.10
N ILE A 106 7.24 3.33 -4.89
CA ILE A 106 8.08 3.93 -5.94
C ILE A 106 9.25 3.04 -6.35
N ASP A 107 9.49 1.97 -5.61
CA ASP A 107 10.52 0.98 -5.91
C ASP A 107 9.94 -0.44 -6.00
N ASP A 108 10.66 -1.33 -6.65
CA ASP A 108 10.28 -2.73 -6.83
C ASP A 108 10.46 -3.59 -5.56
N THR A 109 11.08 -3.02 -4.52
CA THR A 109 11.26 -3.69 -3.22
C THR A 109 10.16 -3.32 -2.23
N TYR A 110 9.27 -2.38 -2.59
CA TYR A 110 8.16 -1.89 -1.76
C TYR A 110 8.62 -1.31 -0.41
N THR A 111 9.90 -0.93 -0.31
CA THR A 111 10.48 -0.34 0.90
C THR A 111 10.33 1.16 0.96
N ILE A 112 10.00 1.78 -0.17
CA ILE A 112 9.87 3.22 -0.33
C ILE A 112 8.53 3.54 -1.00
N PHE A 113 7.86 4.59 -0.52
CA PHE A 113 6.59 5.02 -1.08
C PHE A 113 6.49 6.55 -1.24
N ALA A 114 5.60 6.98 -2.13
CA ALA A 114 5.17 8.35 -2.27
C ALA A 114 3.83 8.56 -1.55
N GLY A 115 3.67 9.75 -0.98
CA GLY A 115 2.44 10.13 -0.30
C GLY A 115 2.29 11.65 -0.24
N LYS A 116 1.11 12.09 0.17
CA LYS A 116 0.81 13.51 0.42
C LYS A 116 0.75 13.78 1.91
N HIS A 117 1.30 14.91 2.29
CA HIS A 117 1.32 15.40 3.66
C HIS A 117 0.72 16.80 3.72
N CYS A 118 -0.15 17.03 4.69
CA CYS A 118 -0.65 18.37 5.00
C CYS A 118 0.17 18.96 6.14
N TYR A 119 0.89 20.02 5.88
CA TYR A 119 1.69 20.72 6.87
C TYR A 119 1.39 22.22 6.88
N GLU A 120 1.66 22.84 7.99
CA GLU A 120 1.57 24.28 8.13
C GLU A 120 2.74 24.95 7.40
N LYS A 121 2.41 25.84 6.45
CA LYS A 121 3.38 26.56 5.67
C LYS A 121 3.56 27.95 6.24
N ASP A 122 4.67 28.18 6.91
CA ASP A 122 5.08 29.49 7.41
C ASP A 122 4.23 30.13 8.54
N TYR A 123 4.71 31.29 9.00
CA TYR A 123 4.19 32.12 10.07
C TYR A 123 2.77 32.68 9.86
N ARG A 124 2.12 32.35 8.73
CA ARG A 124 0.80 32.88 8.36
C ARG A 124 -0.35 31.91 8.62
N ASN A 125 -0.10 30.75 9.25
CA ASN A 125 -1.09 29.67 9.43
C ASN A 125 -1.70 29.16 8.11
N GLU A 126 -0.97 29.28 7.00
CA GLU A 126 -1.36 28.72 5.72
C GLU A 126 -1.00 27.24 5.68
N TYR A 127 -1.94 26.38 5.29
CA TYR A 127 -1.70 24.96 5.14
C TYR A 127 -1.31 24.65 3.71
N ASN A 128 -0.30 23.83 3.56
CA ASN A 128 0.14 23.31 2.28
C ASN A 128 -0.11 21.81 2.21
N TYR A 129 -0.76 21.41 1.13
CA TYR A 129 -1.03 20.03 0.80
C TYR A 129 -0.20 19.64 -0.42
N GLU A 130 1.04 19.24 -0.17
CA GLU A 130 1.98 18.90 -1.23
C GLU A 130 2.11 17.41 -1.46
N ARG A 131 2.29 17.07 -2.74
CA ARG A 131 2.81 15.79 -3.15
C ARG A 131 4.31 15.81 -2.85
N ARG A 132 4.73 15.20 -1.75
CA ARG A 132 6.15 14.97 -1.50
C ARG A 132 6.58 13.71 -2.24
N PHE A 133 7.56 13.86 -3.13
CA PHE A 133 8.29 12.74 -3.74
C PHE A 133 9.39 12.21 -2.81
N ASP A 134 9.41 12.64 -1.56
CA ASP A 134 10.39 12.19 -0.60
C ASP A 134 10.14 10.72 -0.30
N ASN A 135 11.18 9.96 -0.41
CA ASN A 135 11.30 8.54 -0.20
C ASN A 135 10.93 8.16 1.24
N PHE A 136 9.63 8.08 1.51
CA PHE A 136 9.15 7.61 2.82
C PHE A 136 9.43 6.12 2.93
N LYS A 137 10.16 5.75 3.98
CA LYS A 137 10.47 4.35 4.23
C LYS A 137 9.26 3.65 4.83
N THR A 138 8.81 2.59 4.17
CA THR A 138 7.65 1.76 4.55
C THR A 138 7.77 1.23 5.98
N GLU A 139 8.96 0.92 6.45
CA GLU A 139 9.21 0.38 7.80
C GLU A 139 8.75 1.30 8.93
N TYR A 140 8.75 2.62 8.72
CA TYR A 140 8.41 3.61 9.75
C TYR A 140 6.94 3.95 9.83
N PHE A 141 6.12 3.44 8.92
CA PHE A 141 4.70 3.77 8.83
C PHE A 141 3.82 2.53 9.00
N THR A 142 2.61 2.78 9.50
CA THR A 142 1.53 1.80 9.61
C THR A 142 0.23 2.41 9.11
N LEU A 143 -0.73 1.55 8.75
CA LEU A 143 -2.07 1.99 8.38
C LEU A 143 -2.77 2.57 9.61
N GLU A 144 -3.27 3.80 9.49
CA GLU A 144 -4.17 4.39 10.48
C GLU A 144 -5.61 4.09 10.09
N THR A 145 -6.39 3.65 11.06
CA THR A 145 -7.78 3.22 10.83
C THR A 145 -8.74 3.82 11.86
N GLY A 146 -10.03 3.64 11.62
CA GLY A 146 -11.08 4.07 12.56
C GLY A 146 -11.15 5.58 12.76
N ASP A 147 -11.47 6.00 13.97
CA ASP A 147 -11.73 7.41 14.32
C ASP A 147 -10.51 8.32 14.12
N ALA A 148 -9.30 7.81 14.35
CA ALA A 148 -8.07 8.59 14.17
C ALA A 148 -7.84 8.95 12.71
N ALA A 149 -8.02 8.01 11.78
CA ALA A 149 -7.91 8.26 10.34
C ALA A 149 -9.00 9.26 9.88
N GLN A 150 -10.23 9.10 10.34
CA GLN A 150 -11.34 9.99 10.00
C GLN A 150 -11.10 11.42 10.54
N LYS A 151 -10.61 11.53 11.76
CA LYS A 151 -10.26 12.83 12.37
C LYS A 151 -9.18 13.55 11.57
N TYR A 152 -8.14 12.84 11.15
CA TYR A 152 -7.08 13.41 10.34
C TYR A 152 -7.62 13.90 8.98
N LEU A 153 -8.41 13.06 8.30
CA LEU A 153 -9.02 13.39 7.03
C LEU A 153 -9.90 14.64 7.13
N LYS A 154 -10.80 14.67 8.15
CA LYS A 154 -11.66 15.82 8.40
C LYS A 154 -10.85 17.11 8.66
N THR A 155 -9.77 17.01 9.43
CA THR A 155 -8.89 18.14 9.70
C THR A 155 -8.28 18.70 8.41
N ILE A 156 -7.82 17.83 7.49
CA ILE A 156 -7.29 18.26 6.18
C ILE A 156 -8.39 18.96 5.36
N GLU A 157 -9.55 18.33 5.25
CA GLU A 157 -10.66 18.84 4.45
C GLU A 157 -11.13 20.20 4.96
N GLU A 158 -11.24 20.39 6.28
CA GLU A 158 -11.58 21.67 6.90
C GLU A 158 -10.54 22.75 6.64
N LYS A 159 -9.24 22.42 6.79
CA LYS A 159 -8.14 23.37 6.60
C LYS A 159 -7.95 23.79 5.14
N LEU A 160 -8.25 22.92 4.20
CA LEU A 160 -8.08 23.15 2.77
C LEU A 160 -9.37 23.56 2.06
N GLY A 161 -10.49 23.55 2.76
CA GLY A 161 -11.78 24.05 2.27
C GLY A 161 -12.41 23.16 1.19
N GLY A 162 -12.30 21.83 1.30
CA GLY A 162 -12.84 20.92 0.30
C GLY A 162 -12.79 19.46 0.75
N LYS A 163 -13.21 18.56 -0.15
CA LYS A 163 -13.21 17.12 0.07
C LYS A 163 -12.02 16.45 -0.62
N LEU A 164 -11.40 15.48 0.04
CA LEU A 164 -10.31 14.70 -0.57
C LEU A 164 -10.89 13.69 -1.57
N ASN A 165 -10.54 13.87 -2.83
CA ASN A 165 -10.72 12.83 -3.84
C ASN A 165 -9.62 11.76 -3.67
N ARG A 166 -10.02 10.54 -3.29
CA ARG A 166 -9.06 9.46 -3.01
C ARG A 166 -8.41 8.85 -4.26
N GLU A 167 -9.00 9.07 -5.44
CA GLU A 167 -8.44 8.60 -6.70
C GLU A 167 -7.36 9.55 -7.23
N THR A 168 -7.64 10.85 -7.22
CA THR A 168 -6.69 11.87 -7.68
C THR A 168 -5.73 12.31 -6.59
N LEU A 169 -6.11 12.19 -5.32
CA LEU A 169 -5.48 12.76 -4.13
C LEU A 169 -5.47 14.30 -4.17
N GLU A 170 -6.49 14.90 -4.72
CA GLU A 170 -6.67 16.35 -4.76
C GLU A 170 -7.84 16.77 -3.87
N ILE A 171 -7.80 18.01 -3.42
CA ILE A 171 -8.90 18.60 -2.66
C ILE A 171 -9.88 19.24 -3.64
N GLU A 172 -11.06 18.71 -3.70
CA GLU A 172 -12.19 19.26 -4.44
C GLU A 172 -12.86 20.34 -3.59
N LYS A 173 -12.72 21.61 -4.00
CA LYS A 173 -13.34 22.72 -3.28
C LYS A 173 -14.87 22.61 -3.37
N THR A 174 -15.54 22.68 -2.23
CA THR A 174 -16.98 22.83 -2.18
C THR A 174 -17.33 24.18 -2.78
N GLN A 175 -18.06 24.20 -3.89
CA GLN A 175 -18.60 25.45 -4.41
C GLN A 175 -19.59 25.99 -3.34
N PRO A 176 -19.52 27.31 -3.02
CA PRO A 176 -20.53 27.88 -2.17
C PRO A 176 -21.88 27.70 -2.87
N GLU A 177 -22.85 27.11 -2.17
CA GLU A 177 -24.24 27.14 -2.63
C GLU A 177 -24.63 28.61 -2.82
N PHE A 178 -24.81 29.03 -4.06
CA PHE A 178 -25.53 30.24 -4.36
C PHE A 178 -26.97 29.99 -3.89
N LYS A 179 -27.33 30.50 -2.72
CA LYS A 179 -28.71 30.71 -2.37
C LYS A 179 -29.18 31.84 -3.29
N ASP A 180 -29.94 31.47 -4.31
CA ASP A 180 -30.74 32.44 -5.03
C ASP A 180 -31.62 33.11 -4.00
N GLY A 181 -31.29 34.36 -3.71
CA GLY A 181 -32.11 35.19 -2.82
C GLY A 181 -33.38 35.59 -3.53
N ASP A 182 -34.48 35.44 -2.83
CA ASP A 182 -35.78 36.05 -3.14
C ASP A 182 -35.67 37.57 -3.37
#